data_c7d2c3f46d2d0edd3671764e6bae73c6
#
_entry.id   c7d2c3f46d2d0edd3671764e6bae73c6
#
_cell.length_a   1.000
_cell.length_b   1.000
_cell.length_c   1.000
_cell.angle_alpha   90.00
_cell.angle_beta   90.00
_cell.angle_gamma   90.00
#
_symmetry.space_group_name_H-M   'P 1'
#
loop_
_entity.id
_entity.type
_entity.pdbx_description
1 polymer ?
#
loop_
_entity_poly.entity_id
_entity_poly.type
_entity_poly.pdbx_seq_one_letter_code
_entity_poly.pdbx_strand_id
1 'polypeptide(L)'
;ETMTHLMNLQMFRISVLGGAGGTLGLVLLMMRSKVPEYRTIGKLSLVPGICSINEPVIFGLPIVFNPILAIPFLITPIISLLLTYFAQQLGWIGIGFIVDPSFTPFFAQAYLSSMDWRNILFCLLLIVISIFIYYPFFKVMESNKTKLVDEKL
;
A
#
# COMPACT_ATOMS: atom_id res chain seq x y z
N GLU A 1 27.44 -16.72 -4.58
CA GLU A 1 27.11 -16.52 -5.99
C GLU A 1 25.64 -16.33 -6.18
N THR A 2 25.30 -15.11 -6.52
CA THR A 2 24.14 -14.70 -7.31
C THR A 2 22.75 -14.91 -6.73
N MET A 3 22.46 -14.28 -5.61
CA MET A 3 21.09 -13.82 -5.34
C MET A 3 20.78 -12.52 -6.08
N THR A 4 21.34 -12.35 -7.25
CA THR A 4 21.00 -11.26 -8.20
C THR A 4 19.71 -11.55 -8.96
N HIS A 5 18.91 -12.53 -8.52
CA HIS A 5 17.81 -13.01 -9.33
C HIS A 5 16.50 -12.37 -8.95
N LEU A 6 16.10 -11.58 -9.88
CA LEU A 6 14.77 -11.17 -10.35
C LEU A 6 13.66 -10.96 -9.30
N MET A 7 13.66 -11.68 -8.20
CA MET A 7 12.72 -11.47 -7.09
C MET A 7 13.37 -11.85 -5.76
N ASN A 8 13.80 -10.88 -5.00
CA ASN A 8 14.15 -11.10 -3.60
C ASN A 8 12.96 -10.78 -2.68
N LEU A 9 12.97 -11.35 -1.48
CA LEU A 9 11.88 -11.15 -0.51
C LEU A 9 11.67 -9.67 -0.15
N GLN A 10 12.74 -8.89 -0.11
CA GLN A 10 12.68 -7.45 0.12
C GLN A 10 11.89 -6.73 -0.98
N MET A 11 12.17 -7.06 -2.24
CA MET A 11 11.49 -6.46 -3.38
C MET A 11 9.98 -6.69 -3.30
N PHE A 12 9.56 -7.92 -2.95
CA PHE A 12 8.16 -8.23 -2.73
C PHE A 12 7.57 -7.42 -1.57
N ARG A 13 8.26 -7.35 -0.43
CA ARG A 13 7.78 -6.62 0.76
C ARG A 13 7.68 -5.12 0.53
N ILE A 14 8.67 -4.50 -0.12
CA ILE A 14 8.61 -3.07 -0.49
C ILE A 14 7.46 -2.79 -1.46
N SER A 15 7.17 -3.71 -2.38
CA SER A 15 6.08 -3.53 -3.34
C SER A 15 4.68 -3.64 -2.73
N VAL A 16 4.55 -4.27 -1.55
CA VAL A 16 3.26 -4.55 -0.88
C VAL A 16 3.13 -3.72 0.42
N LEU A 17 3.44 -2.42 0.32
CA LEU A 17 3.33 -1.50 1.46
C LEU A 17 1.90 -1.37 1.96
N GLY A 18 1.70 -1.61 3.25
CA GLY A 18 0.38 -1.63 3.87
C GLY A 18 -0.38 -2.94 3.65
N GLY A 19 0.33 -4.03 3.34
CA GLY A 19 -0.22 -5.36 3.06
C GLY A 19 -0.55 -5.59 1.60
N ALA A 20 -1.16 -6.73 1.28
CA ALA A 20 -1.55 -7.10 -0.09
C ALA A 20 -2.35 -5.97 -0.76
N GLY A 21 -2.01 -5.65 -2.01
CA GLY A 21 -2.66 -4.56 -2.74
C GLY A 21 -2.05 -3.17 -2.52
N GLY A 22 -1.00 -3.02 -1.69
CA GLY A 22 -0.38 -1.72 -1.42
C GLY A 22 -1.36 -0.72 -0.79
N THR A 23 -2.14 -1.17 0.18
CA THR A 23 -3.34 -0.46 0.69
C THR A 23 -3.05 0.74 1.58
N LEU A 24 -1.79 1.01 1.96
CA LEU A 24 -1.47 2.14 2.84
C LEU A 24 -1.88 3.49 2.23
N GLY A 25 -1.74 3.65 0.90
CA GLY A 25 -2.24 4.82 0.19
C GLY A 25 -3.75 4.98 0.29
N LEU A 26 -4.50 3.88 0.17
CA LEU A 26 -5.95 3.87 0.35
C LEU A 26 -6.35 4.26 1.78
N VAL A 27 -5.66 3.75 2.80
CA VAL A 27 -5.89 4.11 4.22
C VAL A 27 -5.78 5.62 4.43
N LEU A 28 -4.75 6.24 3.87
CA LEU A 28 -4.55 7.69 3.97
C LEU A 28 -5.67 8.49 3.28
N LEU A 29 -6.17 8.02 2.14
CA LEU A 29 -7.33 8.62 1.47
C LEU A 29 -8.61 8.48 2.31
N MET A 30 -8.84 7.30 2.89
CA MET A 30 -10.00 7.05 3.76
C MET A 30 -10.03 7.94 4.97
N MET A 31 -8.89 8.22 5.60
CA MET A 31 -8.81 9.12 6.75
C MET A 31 -9.29 10.54 6.42
N ARG A 32 -9.18 10.96 5.16
CA ARG A 32 -9.62 12.27 4.65
C ARG A 32 -10.99 12.24 3.99
N SER A 33 -11.68 11.11 4.01
CA SER A 33 -13.00 10.96 3.41
C SER A 33 -14.06 11.84 4.08
N LYS A 34 -15.03 12.25 3.29
CA LYS A 34 -16.24 12.92 3.77
C LYS A 34 -17.23 11.94 4.41
N VAL A 35 -17.17 10.66 4.03
CA VAL A 35 -18.03 9.59 4.56
C VAL A 35 -17.51 9.14 5.93
N PRO A 36 -18.29 9.28 7.02
CA PRO A 36 -17.84 8.96 8.38
C PRO A 36 -17.37 7.50 8.55
N GLU A 37 -18.07 6.57 7.90
CA GLU A 37 -17.70 5.14 7.92
C GLU A 37 -16.29 4.93 7.38
N TYR A 38 -15.97 5.49 6.21
CA TYR A 38 -14.65 5.34 5.58
C TYR A 38 -13.56 5.98 6.43
N ARG A 39 -13.85 7.14 7.04
CA ARG A 39 -12.92 7.81 7.94
C ARG A 39 -12.62 6.97 9.18
N THR A 40 -13.63 6.32 9.76
CA THR A 40 -13.47 5.45 10.93
C THR A 40 -12.61 4.23 10.60
N ILE A 41 -12.92 3.55 9.49
CA ILE A 41 -12.13 2.40 9.02
C ILE A 41 -10.68 2.83 8.74
N GLY A 42 -10.47 3.97 8.07
CA GLY A 42 -9.14 4.52 7.79
C GLY A 42 -8.32 4.75 9.06
N LYS A 43 -8.92 5.35 10.09
CA LYS A 43 -8.23 5.57 11.38
C LYS A 43 -7.87 4.26 12.08
N LEU A 44 -8.78 3.29 12.10
CA LEU A 44 -8.54 1.97 12.71
C LEU A 44 -7.47 1.17 11.94
N SER A 45 -7.38 1.37 10.64
CA SER A 45 -6.45 0.66 9.76
C SER A 45 -5.07 1.29 9.66
N LEU A 46 -4.86 2.50 10.20
CA LEU A 46 -3.59 3.22 10.04
C LEU A 46 -2.43 2.49 10.71
N VAL A 47 -2.57 2.16 11.98
CA VAL A 47 -1.51 1.49 12.75
C VAL A 47 -1.21 0.11 12.18
N PRO A 48 -2.21 -0.77 11.96
CA PRO A 48 -1.98 -2.04 11.26
C PRO A 48 -1.35 -1.83 9.87
N GLY A 49 -1.83 -0.87 9.09
CA GLY A 49 -1.32 -0.60 7.74
C GLY A 49 0.15 -0.19 7.71
N ILE A 50 0.62 0.56 8.69
CA ILE A 50 2.05 0.87 8.85
C ILE A 50 2.87 -0.40 9.09
N CYS A 51 2.30 -1.39 9.77
CA CYS A 51 2.90 -2.71 10.01
C CYS A 51 2.63 -3.72 8.89
N SER A 52 2.18 -3.26 7.72
CA SER A 52 1.85 -4.09 6.54
C SER A 52 0.71 -5.09 6.78
N ILE A 53 -0.20 -4.77 7.71
CA ILE A 53 -1.41 -5.53 8.02
C ILE A 53 -2.61 -4.80 7.42
N ASN A 54 -3.31 -5.40 6.47
CA ASN A 54 -4.40 -4.76 5.72
C ASN A 54 -5.78 -5.39 5.92
N GLU A 55 -5.90 -6.38 6.77
CA GLU A 55 -7.16 -7.05 7.08
C GLU A 55 -8.28 -6.06 7.49
N PRO A 56 -8.03 -5.04 8.32
CA PRO A 56 -9.07 -4.07 8.67
C PRO A 56 -9.62 -3.30 7.45
N VAL A 57 -8.78 -3.06 6.44
CA VAL A 57 -9.20 -2.40 5.19
C VAL A 57 -9.97 -3.36 4.30
N ILE A 58 -9.46 -4.58 4.11
CA ILE A 58 -10.05 -5.59 3.23
C ILE A 58 -11.46 -5.96 3.68
N PHE A 59 -11.63 -6.17 4.99
CA PHE A 59 -12.92 -6.54 5.56
C PHE A 59 -13.83 -5.34 5.83
N GLY A 60 -13.26 -4.21 6.21
CA GLY A 60 -14.02 -2.98 6.46
C GLY A 60 -14.62 -2.35 5.19
N LEU A 61 -13.95 -2.46 4.06
CA LEU A 61 -14.41 -1.94 2.76
C LEU A 61 -14.81 -3.03 1.75
N PRO A 62 -15.11 -4.24 2.12
CA PRO A 62 -15.14 -5.47 1.33
C PRO A 62 -14.55 -5.33 -0.09
N ILE A 63 -13.25 -5.03 -0.15
CA ILE A 63 -12.52 -4.69 -1.40
C ILE A 63 -12.71 -5.77 -2.46
N VAL A 64 -12.70 -7.03 -2.04
CA VAL A 64 -12.83 -8.18 -2.96
C VAL A 64 -14.18 -8.20 -3.68
N PHE A 65 -15.22 -7.70 -3.04
CA PHE A 65 -16.57 -7.63 -3.62
C PHE A 65 -16.89 -6.29 -4.28
N ASN A 66 -15.96 -5.33 -4.20
CA ASN A 66 -16.12 -4.01 -4.82
C ASN A 66 -15.23 -3.90 -6.07
N PRO A 67 -15.79 -4.03 -7.28
CA PRO A 67 -15.01 -4.02 -8.51
C PRO A 67 -14.25 -2.69 -8.71
N ILE A 68 -14.74 -1.59 -8.17
CA ILE A 68 -14.08 -0.28 -8.26
C ILE A 68 -12.75 -0.29 -7.50
N LEU A 69 -12.70 -0.89 -6.30
CA LEU A 69 -11.48 -0.97 -5.51
C LEU A 69 -10.61 -2.19 -5.84
N ALA A 70 -11.20 -3.25 -6.40
CA ALA A 70 -10.46 -4.44 -6.82
C ALA A 70 -9.43 -4.11 -7.92
N ILE A 71 -9.76 -3.18 -8.83
CA ILE A 71 -8.86 -2.77 -9.90
C ILE A 71 -7.55 -2.17 -9.35
N PRO A 72 -7.56 -1.07 -8.55
CA PRO A 72 -6.34 -0.53 -8.00
C PRO A 72 -5.65 -1.49 -7.02
N PHE A 73 -6.40 -2.34 -6.31
CA PHE A 73 -5.84 -3.36 -5.43
C PHE A 73 -4.94 -4.36 -6.17
N LEU A 74 -5.28 -4.72 -7.40
CA LEU A 74 -4.47 -5.61 -8.25
C LEU A 74 -3.33 -4.85 -8.97
N ILE A 75 -3.59 -3.63 -9.41
CA ILE A 75 -2.64 -2.86 -10.22
C ILE A 75 -1.50 -2.28 -9.36
N THR A 76 -1.81 -1.79 -8.16
CA THR A 76 -0.83 -1.11 -7.31
C THR A 76 0.40 -1.97 -7.00
N PRO A 77 0.28 -3.24 -6.54
CA PRO A 77 1.46 -4.06 -6.27
C PRO A 77 2.26 -4.38 -7.53
N ILE A 78 1.62 -4.52 -8.69
CA ILE A 78 2.31 -4.77 -9.96
C ILE A 78 3.19 -3.56 -10.32
N ILE A 79 2.62 -2.35 -10.27
CA ILE A 79 3.37 -1.11 -10.54
C ILE A 79 4.50 -0.94 -9.53
N SER A 80 4.21 -1.14 -8.23
CA SER A 80 5.21 -1.03 -7.17
C SER A 80 6.35 -2.03 -7.35
N LEU A 81 6.05 -3.27 -7.75
CA LEU A 81 7.04 -4.31 -8.01
C LEU A 81 7.95 -3.92 -9.19
N LEU A 82 7.38 -3.45 -10.29
CA LEU A 82 8.14 -3.02 -11.45
C LEU A 82 9.04 -1.81 -11.11
N LEU A 83 8.52 -0.83 -10.38
CA LEU A 83 9.32 0.33 -9.96
C LEU A 83 10.45 -0.08 -9.01
N THR A 84 10.20 -0.99 -8.08
CA THR A 84 11.22 -1.51 -7.17
C THR A 84 12.30 -2.27 -7.95
N TYR A 85 11.91 -3.08 -8.92
CA TYR A 85 12.84 -3.78 -9.79
C TYR A 85 13.76 -2.82 -10.55
N PHE A 86 13.18 -1.82 -11.22
CA PHE A 86 13.98 -0.82 -11.93
C PHE A 86 14.88 0.00 -11.01
N ALA A 87 14.40 0.38 -9.83
CA ALA A 87 15.18 1.13 -8.85
C ALA A 87 16.38 0.32 -8.33
N GLN A 88 16.22 -1.01 -8.16
CA GLN A 88 17.33 -1.91 -7.80
C GLN A 88 18.33 -2.07 -8.95
N GLN A 89 17.86 -2.20 -10.19
CA GLN A 89 18.73 -2.31 -11.37
C GLN A 89 19.57 -1.03 -11.59
N LEU A 90 19.00 0.14 -11.32
CA LEU A 90 19.69 1.43 -11.39
C LEU A 90 20.62 1.68 -10.19
N GLY A 91 20.61 0.80 -9.18
CA GLY A 91 21.41 0.97 -7.96
C GLY A 91 20.94 2.11 -7.05
N TRP A 92 19.70 2.56 -7.19
CA TRP A 92 19.13 3.62 -6.35
C TRP A 92 18.80 3.13 -4.96
N ILE A 93 18.44 1.88 -4.81
CA ILE A 93 18.10 1.22 -3.54
C ILE A 93 18.96 -0.01 -3.33
N GLY A 94 19.30 -0.27 -2.07
CA GLY A 94 20.07 -1.44 -1.68
C GLY A 94 19.28 -2.73 -1.86
N ILE A 95 19.98 -3.79 -2.25
CA ILE A 95 19.41 -5.13 -2.32
C ILE A 95 19.34 -5.69 -0.90
N GLY A 96 18.18 -6.20 -0.50
CA GLY A 96 18.00 -6.79 0.81
C GLY A 96 18.63 -8.17 0.92
N PHE A 97 19.34 -8.36 2.01
CA PHE A 97 20.03 -9.61 2.35
C PHE A 97 19.63 -10.13 3.74
N ILE A 98 18.87 -9.37 4.50
CA ILE A 98 18.38 -9.76 5.83
C ILE A 98 16.89 -10.02 5.76
N VAL A 99 16.44 -11.13 6.33
CA VAL A 99 15.02 -11.43 6.52
C VAL A 99 14.58 -10.79 7.82
N ASP A 100 13.74 -9.77 7.71
CA ASP A 100 13.15 -9.07 8.83
C ASP A 100 11.88 -9.77 9.33
N PRO A 101 11.49 -9.58 10.61
CA PRO A 101 10.25 -10.11 11.14
C PRO A 101 9.03 -9.57 10.39
N SER A 102 8.04 -10.43 10.15
CA SER A 102 6.72 -10.02 9.67
C SER A 102 6.09 -9.04 10.67
N PHE A 103 5.23 -8.12 10.19
CA PHE A 103 4.56 -7.11 11.03
C PHE A 103 5.45 -6.00 11.61
N THR A 104 6.65 -5.84 11.10
CA THR A 104 7.49 -4.68 11.42
C THR A 104 6.97 -3.45 10.67
N PRO A 105 7.00 -2.24 11.28
CA PRO A 105 6.67 -1.01 10.56
C PRO A 105 7.50 -0.86 9.28
N PHE A 106 6.88 -0.41 8.19
CA PHE A 106 7.49 -0.40 6.85
C PHE A 106 8.84 0.34 6.80
N PHE A 107 9.00 1.41 7.58
CA PHE A 107 10.26 2.16 7.62
C PHE A 107 11.40 1.37 8.30
N ALA A 108 11.08 0.64 9.37
CA ALA A 108 12.04 -0.23 10.03
C ALA A 108 12.37 -1.45 9.14
N GLN A 109 11.36 -2.01 8.48
CA GLN A 109 11.49 -3.11 7.53
C GLN A 109 12.38 -2.71 6.34
N ALA A 110 12.15 -1.53 5.76
CA ALA A 110 12.92 -1.01 4.65
C ALA A 110 14.39 -0.77 5.02
N TYR A 111 14.65 -0.30 6.25
CA TYR A 111 16.01 -0.08 6.73
C TYR A 111 16.71 -1.38 7.09
N LEU A 112 16.08 -2.23 7.91
CA LEU A 112 16.70 -3.44 8.43
C LEU A 112 17.05 -4.44 7.34
N SER A 113 16.26 -4.52 6.26
CA SER A 113 16.49 -5.49 5.20
C SER A 113 17.79 -5.26 4.41
N SER A 114 18.23 -4.03 4.28
CA SER A 114 19.41 -3.67 3.47
C SER A 114 20.41 -2.75 4.18
N MET A 115 20.09 -2.27 5.41
CA MET A 115 20.85 -1.27 6.16
C MET A 115 21.04 0.04 5.38
N ASP A 116 20.12 0.34 4.44
CA ASP A 116 20.20 1.54 3.59
C ASP A 116 18.97 2.44 3.80
N TRP A 117 19.19 3.70 4.17
CA TRP A 117 18.16 4.70 4.37
C TRP A 117 17.42 5.09 3.08
N ARG A 118 18.04 4.89 1.92
CA ARG A 118 17.45 5.15 0.60
C ARG A 118 16.17 4.33 0.38
N ASN A 119 16.11 3.13 0.95
CA ASN A 119 14.94 2.29 0.87
C ASN A 119 13.73 2.91 1.58
N ILE A 120 13.94 3.65 2.68
CA ILE A 120 12.87 4.37 3.38
C ILE A 120 12.29 5.46 2.47
N LEU A 121 13.14 6.26 1.83
CA LEU A 121 12.69 7.29 0.88
C LEU A 121 11.93 6.69 -0.29
N PHE A 122 12.40 5.56 -0.79
CA PHE A 122 11.72 4.85 -1.87
C PHE A 122 10.35 4.32 -1.44
N CYS A 123 10.22 3.80 -0.22
CA CYS A 123 8.92 3.41 0.34
C CYS A 123 7.95 4.59 0.42
N LEU A 124 8.41 5.77 0.87
CA LEU A 124 7.58 6.98 0.88
C LEU A 124 7.12 7.37 -0.52
N LEU A 125 7.99 7.26 -1.52
CA LEU A 125 7.63 7.50 -2.91
C LEU A 125 6.56 6.52 -3.39
N LEU A 126 6.69 5.23 -3.07
CA LEU A 126 5.68 4.23 -3.43
C LEU A 126 4.33 4.48 -2.75
N ILE A 127 4.32 4.97 -1.51
CA ILE A 127 3.07 5.36 -0.82
C ILE A 127 2.40 6.51 -1.59
N VAL A 128 3.15 7.51 -2.03
CA VAL A 128 2.60 8.61 -2.84
C VAL A 128 2.03 8.09 -4.16
N ILE A 129 2.74 7.21 -4.84
CA ILE A 129 2.25 6.58 -6.08
C ILE A 129 0.97 5.78 -5.82
N SER A 130 0.92 5.01 -4.73
CA SER A 130 -0.27 4.28 -4.31
C SER A 130 -1.47 5.22 -4.09
N ILE A 131 -1.27 6.37 -3.43
CA ILE A 131 -2.32 7.39 -3.27
C ILE A 131 -2.85 7.84 -4.64
N PHE A 132 -1.97 8.14 -5.60
CA PHE A 132 -2.39 8.57 -6.94
C PHE A 132 -3.17 7.49 -7.69
N ILE A 133 -2.78 6.22 -7.56
CA ILE A 133 -3.48 5.10 -8.21
C ILE A 133 -4.87 4.90 -7.58
N TYR A 134 -4.98 4.90 -6.26
CA TYR A 134 -6.25 4.70 -5.56
C TYR A 134 -7.19 5.91 -5.64
N TYR A 135 -6.66 7.13 -5.79
CA TYR A 135 -7.43 8.36 -5.70
C TYR A 135 -8.65 8.41 -6.64
N PRO A 136 -8.55 8.17 -7.96
CA PRO A 136 -9.70 8.23 -8.86
C PRO A 136 -10.77 7.19 -8.50
N PHE A 137 -10.38 5.97 -8.17
CA PHE A 137 -11.30 4.90 -7.82
C PHE A 137 -11.99 5.16 -6.48
N PHE A 138 -11.25 5.66 -5.50
CA PHE A 138 -11.79 6.03 -4.21
C PHE A 138 -12.80 7.18 -4.33
N LYS A 139 -12.53 8.18 -5.15
CA LYS A 139 -13.45 9.29 -5.43
C LYS A 139 -14.77 8.82 -6.03
N VAL A 140 -14.73 7.92 -6.98
CA VAL A 140 -15.94 7.32 -7.58
C VAL A 140 -16.76 6.58 -6.51
N MET A 141 -16.10 5.77 -5.70
CA MET A 141 -16.75 5.03 -4.62
C MET A 141 -17.38 5.97 -3.57
N GLU A 142 -16.65 7.01 -3.15
CA GLU A 142 -17.13 8.00 -2.21
C GLU A 142 -18.36 8.75 -2.74
N SER A 143 -18.33 9.17 -4.01
CA SER A 143 -19.45 9.85 -4.67
C SER A 143 -20.69 8.95 -4.74
N ASN A 144 -20.52 7.68 -5.10
CA ASN A 144 -21.64 6.74 -5.14
C ASN A 144 -22.28 6.54 -3.76
N LYS A 145 -21.46 6.44 -2.71
CA LYS A 145 -21.98 6.31 -1.34
C LYS A 145 -22.71 7.57 -0.88
N THR A 146 -22.20 8.75 -1.18
CA THR A 146 -22.84 10.03 -0.81
C THR A 146 -24.21 10.16 -1.48
N LYS A 147 -24.33 9.85 -2.77
CA LYS A 147 -25.62 9.86 -3.49
C LYS A 147 -26.66 8.93 -2.86
N LEU A 148 -26.25 7.72 -2.49
CA LEU A 148 -27.15 6.75 -1.85
C LEU A 148 -27.62 7.19 -0.45
N VAL A 149 -26.84 8.00 0.25
CA VAL A 149 -27.24 8.58 1.54
C VAL A 149 -28.22 9.71 1.32
N ASP A 150 -28.00 10.58 0.32
CA ASP A 150 -28.89 11.70 0.01
C ASP A 150 -30.26 11.24 -0.51
N GLU A 151 -30.33 10.09 -1.23
CA GLU A 151 -31.59 9.51 -1.72
C GLU A 151 -32.44 8.88 -0.60
N LYS A 152 -31.84 8.59 0.57
CA LYS A 152 -32.53 7.96 1.70
C LYS A 152 -33.01 8.94 2.78
N LEU A 153 -32.71 10.24 2.62
CA LEU A 153 -33.15 11.33 3.49
C LEU A 153 -34.33 12.07 2.87
#